data_39145559f0328129961e0aca8ace2ba6
#
_entry.id   39145559f0328129961e0aca8ace2ba6
#
_cell.length_a   1.000
_cell.length_b   1.000
_cell.length_c   1.000
_cell.angle_alpha   90.00
_cell.angle_beta   90.00
_cell.angle_gamma   90.00
#
_symmetry.space_group_name_H-M   'P 1'
#
loop_
_entity.id
_entity.type
_entity.pdbx_description
1 polymer ?
#
loop_
_entity_poly.entity_id
_entity_poly.type
_entity_poly.pdbx_seq_one_letter_code
_entity_poly.pdbx_strand_id
1 'polypeptide(L)' 'MVSPGYMSFELVATSEKDWKDAVIEAYNAAKKSVYGIRSIQILERDVKVKEDLDKLIYRVRVRVNFQIAEK' A
#
# COMPACT_ATOMS: atom_id res chain seq x y z
N MET A 1 -1.24 -0.30 31.64
CA MET A 1 -1.69 0.72 30.68
C MET A 1 -2.01 0.07 29.35
N VAL A 2 -3.12 0.47 28.79
CA VAL A 2 -3.53 -0.07 27.52
C VAL A 2 -3.06 0.89 26.44
N SER A 3 -2.22 0.42 25.55
CA SER A 3 -1.85 1.24 24.41
C SER A 3 -2.96 1.22 23.38
N PRO A 4 -3.08 2.26 22.59
CA PRO A 4 -4.02 2.21 21.48
C PRO A 4 -3.71 1.03 20.62
N GLY A 5 -4.73 0.44 20.07
CA GLY A 5 -4.51 -0.69 19.19
C GLY A 5 -3.97 -0.25 17.85
N TYR A 6 -2.76 -0.66 17.56
CA TYR A 6 -2.19 -0.47 16.24
C TYR A 6 -2.20 -1.81 15.53
N MET A 7 -2.58 -1.77 14.30
CA MET A 7 -2.59 -2.98 13.48
C MET A 7 -1.98 -2.67 12.14
N SER A 8 -1.57 -3.70 11.46
CA SER A 8 -1.05 -3.51 10.12
C SER A 8 -1.45 -4.69 9.25
N PHE A 9 -1.46 -4.46 7.98
CA PHE A 9 -1.60 -5.51 7.00
C PHE A 9 -0.79 -5.12 5.77
N GLU A 10 -0.50 -6.10 4.94
CA GLU A 10 0.28 -5.87 3.75
C GLU A 10 -0.58 -6.03 2.53
N LEU A 11 -0.26 -5.27 1.50
CA LEU A 11 -0.90 -5.45 0.22
C LEU A 11 0.07 -5.07 -0.89
N VAL A 12 -0.26 -5.51 -2.08
CA VAL A 12 0.52 -5.23 -3.27
C VAL A 12 -0.33 -4.40 -4.20
N ALA A 13 0.26 -3.35 -4.76
CA ALA A 13 -0.43 -2.52 -5.73
C ALA A 13 0.50 -2.25 -6.91
N THR A 14 -0.10 -1.95 -8.03
CA THR A 14 0.65 -1.73 -9.26
C THR A 14 0.18 -0.45 -9.94
N SER A 15 1.03 0.06 -10.82
CA SER A 15 0.69 1.22 -11.64
C SER A 15 1.51 1.15 -12.91
N GLU A 16 0.95 1.63 -13.99
CA GLU A 16 1.70 1.78 -15.22
C GLU A 16 2.41 3.12 -15.29
N LYS A 17 2.21 3.98 -14.30
CA LYS A 17 2.80 5.33 -14.29
C LYS A 17 4.10 5.39 -13.52
N ASP A 18 4.06 5.09 -12.23
CA ASP A 18 5.23 5.14 -11.38
C ASP A 18 4.92 4.53 -10.03
N TRP A 19 5.94 4.46 -9.16
CA TRP A 19 5.77 3.88 -7.83
C TRP A 19 4.89 4.73 -6.94
N LYS A 20 4.96 6.05 -7.07
CA LYS A 20 4.11 6.93 -6.28
C LYS A 20 2.65 6.65 -6.56
N ASP A 21 2.30 6.50 -7.84
CA ASP A 21 0.93 6.18 -8.20
C ASP A 21 0.53 4.80 -7.67
N ALA A 22 1.46 3.85 -7.66
CA ALA A 22 1.18 2.54 -7.10
C ALA A 22 0.88 2.63 -5.60
N VAL A 23 1.61 3.47 -4.87
CA VAL A 23 1.34 3.68 -3.44
C VAL A 23 -0.03 4.32 -3.24
N ILE A 24 -0.39 5.28 -4.10
CA ILE A 24 -1.70 5.90 -4.02
C ILE A 24 -2.80 4.87 -4.25
N GLU A 25 -2.59 3.96 -5.20
CA GLU A 25 -3.54 2.88 -5.41
C GLU A 25 -3.67 1.99 -4.18
N ALA A 26 -2.54 1.70 -3.53
CA ALA A 26 -2.56 0.92 -2.30
C ALA A 26 -3.36 1.64 -1.22
N TYR A 27 -3.13 2.94 -1.07
CA TYR A 27 -3.86 3.73 -0.09
C TYR A 27 -5.36 3.72 -0.37
N ASN A 28 -5.74 3.91 -1.64
CA ASN A 28 -7.15 3.92 -1.99
C ASN A 28 -7.81 2.59 -1.71
N ALA A 29 -7.10 1.49 -1.94
CA ALA A 29 -7.63 0.17 -1.62
C ALA A 29 -7.77 -0.03 -0.12
N ALA A 30 -6.75 0.41 0.63
CA ALA A 30 -6.74 0.22 2.08
C ALA A 30 -7.85 0.99 2.77
N LYS A 31 -8.10 2.23 2.34
CA LYS A 31 -9.08 3.06 3.03
C LYS A 31 -10.51 2.58 2.83
N LYS A 32 -10.73 1.66 1.89
CA LYS A 32 -12.04 1.04 1.76
C LYS A 32 -12.28 0.01 2.84
N SER A 33 -11.25 -0.47 3.49
CA SER A 33 -11.34 -1.56 4.46
C SER A 33 -11.14 -1.11 5.89
N VAL A 34 -10.36 -0.06 6.14
CA VAL A 34 -10.01 0.35 7.50
C VAL A 34 -10.06 1.86 7.62
N TYR A 35 -10.20 2.28 8.87
CA TYR A 35 -10.12 3.69 9.24
C TYR A 35 -8.79 3.95 9.94
N GLY A 36 -8.45 5.22 10.03
CA GLY A 36 -7.35 5.62 10.88
C GLY A 36 -6.00 5.21 10.36
N ILE A 37 -5.84 5.18 9.03
CA ILE A 37 -4.54 4.87 8.44
C ILE A 37 -3.55 5.93 8.89
N ARG A 38 -2.44 5.48 9.47
CA ARG A 38 -1.41 6.36 10.01
C ARG A 38 -0.21 6.48 9.10
N SER A 39 0.18 5.37 8.48
CA SER A 39 1.33 5.40 7.61
C SER A 39 1.28 4.22 6.66
N ILE A 40 2.00 4.37 5.57
CA ILE A 40 2.18 3.30 4.62
C ILE A 40 3.69 3.16 4.42
N GLN A 41 4.17 1.96 4.72
CA GLN A 41 5.60 1.68 4.63
C GLN A 41 5.84 0.85 3.38
N ILE A 42 6.75 1.32 2.55
CA ILE A 42 7.11 0.55 1.36
C ILE A 42 8.10 -0.53 1.78
N LEU A 43 7.72 -1.77 1.61
CA LEU A 43 8.56 -2.90 1.97
C LEU A 43 9.43 -3.34 0.80
N GLU A 44 8.86 -3.34 -0.38
CA GLU A 44 9.56 -3.71 -1.60
C GLU A 44 8.95 -2.95 -2.75
N ARG A 45 9.77 -2.73 -3.76
CA ARG A 45 9.28 -2.19 -5.01
C ARG A 45 10.10 -2.79 -6.13
N ASP A 46 9.44 -3.02 -7.24
CA ASP A 46 10.12 -3.49 -8.43
C ASP A 46 9.34 -3.07 -9.65
N VAL A 47 9.90 -3.36 -10.79
CA VAL A 47 9.27 -3.08 -12.06
C VAL A 47 9.14 -4.39 -12.80
N LYS A 48 7.92 -4.72 -13.17
CA LYS A 48 7.67 -5.89 -13.99
C LYS A 48 7.75 -5.47 -15.45
N VAL A 49 8.53 -6.19 -16.20
CA VAL A 49 8.74 -5.88 -17.61
C VAL A 49 7.85 -6.80 -18.45
N LYS A 50 7.04 -6.20 -19.29
CA LYS A 50 6.24 -6.94 -20.26
C LYS A 50 6.76 -6.62 -21.64
N GLU A 51 7.72 -7.42 -22.07
CA GLU A 51 8.45 -7.15 -23.31
C GLU A 51 7.55 -7.15 -24.54
N ASP A 52 6.63 -8.09 -24.59
CA ASP A 52 5.74 -8.23 -25.74
C ASP A 52 4.84 -7.01 -25.91
N LEU A 53 4.57 -6.28 -24.84
CA LEU A 53 3.74 -5.09 -24.87
C LEU A 53 4.55 -3.82 -24.74
N ASP A 54 5.86 -3.96 -24.62
CA ASP A 54 6.77 -2.81 -24.40
C ASP A 54 6.29 -1.95 -23.24
N LYS A 55 5.96 -2.61 -22.14
CA LYS A 55 5.39 -1.93 -20.97
C LYS A 55 6.16 -2.24 -19.72
N LEU A 56 6.17 -1.26 -18.83
CA LEU A 56 6.69 -1.43 -17.49
C LEU A 56 5.52 -1.30 -16.52
N ILE A 57 5.49 -2.19 -15.53
CA ILE A 57 4.47 -2.14 -14.50
C ILE A 57 5.19 -1.96 -13.16
N TYR A 58 4.97 -0.81 -12.54
CA TYR A 58 5.56 -0.50 -11.25
C TYR A 58 4.76 -1.19 -10.17
N ARG A 59 5.44 -1.92 -9.32
CA ARG A 59 4.79 -2.73 -8.29
C ARG A 59 5.39 -2.40 -6.94
N VAL A 60 4.52 -2.21 -5.95
CA VAL A 60 4.96 -1.97 -4.57
C VAL A 60 4.27 -2.97 -3.66
N ARG A 61 5.02 -3.44 -2.68
CA ARG A 61 4.45 -4.18 -1.56
C ARG A 61 4.57 -3.28 -0.35
N VAL A 62 3.45 -3.00 0.27
CA VAL A 62 3.42 -2.01 1.34
C VAL A 62 2.79 -2.61 2.58
N ARG A 63 3.18 -2.05 3.72
CA ARG A 63 2.52 -2.32 5.00
C ARG A 63 1.72 -1.10 5.37
N VAL A 64 0.44 -1.30 5.56
CA VAL A 64 -0.46 -0.23 5.96
C VAL A 64 -0.61 -0.32 7.47
N ASN A 65 -0.23 0.75 8.15
CA ASN A 65 -0.36 0.83 9.61
C ASN A 65 -1.55 1.69 9.94
N PHE A 66 -2.43 1.19 10.77
CA PHE A 66 -3.63 1.93 11.13
C PHE A 66 -3.90 1.75 12.62
N GLN A 67 -4.60 2.71 13.16
CA GLN A 67 -4.92 2.73 14.58
C GLN A 67 -6.40 2.39 14.74
N ILE A 68 -6.67 1.41 15.57
CA ILE A 68 -8.06 1.05 15.85
C ILE A 68 -8.65 2.14 16.72
N ALA A 69 -9.77 2.68 16.27
CA ALA A 69 -10.47 3.68 17.06
C ALA A 69 -11.11 3.01 18.25
N GLU A 70 -11.02 3.68 19.40
CA GLU A 70 -11.66 3.20 20.61
C GLU A 70 -12.72 4.18 21.04
N LYS A 71 -13.73 3.64 21.63
CA LYS A 71 -14.83 4.45 22.15
C LYS A 71 -14.70 4.64 23.60
#